data_e57f05bf66e93fd9e1aa743879b17ed3
#
_entry.id   e57f05bf66e93fd9e1aa743879b17ed3
#
_cell.length_a   1.000
_cell.length_b   1.000
_cell.length_c   1.000
_cell.angle_alpha   90.00
_cell.angle_beta   90.00
_cell.angle_gamma   90.00
#
_symmetry.space_group_name_H-M   'P 1'
#
loop_
_entity.id
_entity.type
_entity.pdbx_description
1 polymer ?
#
loop_
_entity_poly.entity_id
_entity_poly.type
_entity_poly.pdbx_seq_one_letter_code
_entity_poly.pdbx_strand_id
1 'polypeptide(L)'
;MKKLLLTSFFFLVFMTSSNATLEDYINKNLFKATWKILSSTSTKDVKLIDVLLTGQPWQGTTWQHYVEIFIPIKNKSNLATILITTKKGMSQWHLPNDAVKLAKQTGATIVVLYNIPNQPLFDGLIEDELIAYSFTQYLETGYNDWPLLFPMSKATIKAMDAVQEIVHKTAKIKIERFILTGASKRGWSTWLIAASDDRVVGIIPLVFDNLRFASQMNHQLKNWGKISEQLSNYTDSGLINLINTEQGQKLISMIDPYFYLSKYQNVQKLLVHGTNDRYWVIDAAKFYWNDLPGTKNILYLPNKGHRLARDKKIFQLMKTFLKRNIANYKLPQINWEFKETNSTLTLNLTSSEKPHKIKIWY
;
A
#
# COMPACT_ATOMS: atom_id res chain seq x y z
N MET A 1 -61.85 3.93 41.96
CA MET A 1 -61.38 3.59 40.65
C MET A 1 -59.95 4.12 40.46
N LYS A 2 -58.92 3.30 40.69
CA LYS A 2 -57.51 3.68 40.52
C LYS A 2 -57.10 3.33 39.08
N LYS A 3 -56.72 4.36 38.30
CA LYS A 3 -56.12 4.18 36.96
C LYS A 3 -54.68 3.75 37.11
N LEU A 4 -54.33 2.55 36.62
CA LEU A 4 -52.98 2.04 36.45
C LEU A 4 -52.43 2.64 35.17
N LEU A 5 -51.39 3.48 35.26
CA LEU A 5 -50.60 3.91 34.12
C LEU A 5 -49.53 2.82 33.86
N LEU A 6 -49.67 2.10 32.76
CA LEU A 6 -48.61 1.24 32.22
C LEU A 6 -47.64 2.13 31.44
N THR A 7 -46.45 2.34 31.98
CA THR A 7 -45.32 2.97 31.27
C THR A 7 -44.57 1.87 30.52
N SER A 8 -44.75 1.80 29.20
CA SER A 8 -44.00 0.93 28.36
C SER A 8 -42.61 1.52 28.17
N PHE A 9 -41.60 0.88 28.77
CA PHE A 9 -40.19 1.17 28.49
C PHE A 9 -39.82 0.49 27.17
N PHE A 10 -39.69 1.27 26.10
CA PHE A 10 -39.06 0.83 24.85
C PHE A 10 -37.56 0.80 25.07
N PHE A 11 -36.99 -0.39 25.27
CA PHE A 11 -35.54 -0.62 25.16
C PHE A 11 -35.17 -0.53 23.69
N LEU A 12 -34.65 0.61 23.23
CA LEU A 12 -33.93 0.69 21.96
C LEU A 12 -32.61 -0.08 22.13
N VAL A 13 -32.60 -1.33 21.70
CA VAL A 13 -31.35 -2.06 21.51
C VAL A 13 -30.70 -1.45 20.26
N PHE A 14 -29.76 -0.54 20.48
CA PHE A 14 -28.79 -0.19 19.47
C PHE A 14 -27.97 -1.45 19.17
N MET A 15 -28.40 -2.22 18.18
CA MET A 15 -27.49 -3.15 17.52
C MET A 15 -26.42 -2.30 16.84
N THR A 16 -25.30 -2.08 17.51
CA THR A 16 -24.06 -1.71 16.85
C THR A 16 -23.66 -2.90 16.01
N SER A 17 -24.07 -2.91 14.74
CA SER A 17 -23.45 -3.80 13.77
C SER A 17 -21.97 -3.38 13.72
N SER A 18 -21.11 -4.13 14.38
CA SER A 18 -19.67 -3.98 14.20
C SER A 18 -19.40 -4.25 12.71
N ASN A 19 -19.17 -3.19 11.95
CA ASN A 19 -18.70 -3.37 10.59
C ASN A 19 -17.40 -4.17 10.69
N ALA A 20 -17.37 -5.38 10.12
CA ALA A 20 -16.15 -6.18 10.08
C ALA A 20 -15.09 -5.36 9.35
N THR A 21 -14.02 -5.05 10.06
CA THR A 21 -12.94 -4.18 9.61
C THR A 21 -11.89 -4.98 8.82
N LEU A 22 -10.97 -4.29 8.19
CA LEU A 22 -9.76 -4.91 7.64
C LEU A 22 -9.01 -5.73 8.72
N GLU A 23 -8.95 -5.23 9.93
CA GLU A 23 -8.30 -5.92 11.07
C GLU A 23 -9.02 -7.23 11.41
N ASP A 24 -10.35 -7.23 11.43
CA ASP A 24 -11.15 -8.46 11.63
C ASP A 24 -10.87 -9.50 10.54
N TYR A 25 -10.79 -9.07 9.26
CA TYR A 25 -10.45 -9.96 8.17
C TYR A 25 -9.04 -10.56 8.30
N ILE A 26 -8.06 -9.75 8.66
CA ILE A 26 -6.68 -10.20 8.83
C ILE A 26 -6.56 -11.17 9.99
N ASN A 27 -7.27 -10.92 11.10
CA ASN A 27 -7.23 -11.74 12.31
C ASN A 27 -8.08 -13.02 12.23
N LYS A 28 -8.92 -13.18 11.23
CA LYS A 28 -9.61 -14.47 10.98
C LYS A 28 -8.58 -15.56 10.70
N ASN A 29 -8.31 -16.40 11.69
CA ASN A 29 -7.36 -17.52 11.60
C ASN A 29 -8.00 -18.78 10.98
N LEU A 30 -8.67 -18.65 9.85
CA LEU A 30 -9.31 -19.75 9.14
C LEU A 30 -8.32 -20.66 8.40
N PHE A 31 -7.08 -20.24 8.23
CA PHE A 31 -6.07 -20.98 7.49
C PHE A 31 -4.66 -20.64 7.98
N LYS A 32 -3.84 -21.66 8.20
CA LYS A 32 -2.42 -21.49 8.49
C LYS A 32 -1.64 -21.47 7.17
N ALA A 33 -1.03 -20.36 6.85
CA ALA A 33 -0.14 -20.27 5.70
C ALA A 33 1.03 -21.26 5.83
N THR A 34 1.40 -21.87 4.72
CA THR A 34 2.54 -22.79 4.63
C THR A 34 3.49 -22.32 3.55
N TRP A 35 4.76 -22.72 3.64
CA TRP A 35 5.75 -22.37 2.63
C TRP A 35 6.73 -23.50 2.38
N LYS A 36 7.18 -23.59 1.15
CA LYS A 36 8.17 -24.55 0.69
C LYS A 36 9.34 -23.79 0.06
N ILE A 37 10.55 -24.04 0.56
CA ILE A 37 11.77 -23.56 -0.11
C ILE A 37 11.96 -24.40 -1.38
N LEU A 38 12.01 -23.71 -2.52
CA LEU A 38 12.18 -24.31 -3.83
C LEU A 38 13.66 -24.40 -4.20
N SER A 39 14.41 -23.35 -3.89
CA SER A 39 15.85 -23.30 -4.12
C SER A 39 16.56 -22.40 -3.11
N SER A 40 17.86 -22.63 -2.93
CA SER A 40 18.73 -21.75 -2.14
C SER A 40 20.11 -21.69 -2.79
N THR A 41 20.50 -20.51 -3.25
CA THR A 41 21.79 -20.24 -3.90
C THR A 41 22.52 -19.12 -3.18
N SER A 42 23.84 -19.09 -3.26
CA SER A 42 24.64 -18.03 -2.64
C SER A 42 25.68 -17.50 -3.61
N THR A 43 25.79 -16.19 -3.66
CA THR A 43 26.90 -15.48 -4.30
C THR A 43 27.81 -14.92 -3.21
N LYS A 44 28.88 -14.23 -3.57
CA LYS A 44 29.74 -13.52 -2.61
C LYS A 44 29.03 -12.38 -1.85
N ASP A 45 27.95 -11.85 -2.38
CA ASP A 45 27.26 -10.67 -1.85
C ASP A 45 25.91 -10.98 -1.20
N VAL A 46 25.17 -11.96 -1.75
CA VAL A 46 23.76 -12.21 -1.39
C VAL A 46 23.48 -13.69 -1.42
N LYS A 47 22.72 -14.18 -0.44
CA LYS A 47 22.04 -15.49 -0.46
C LYS A 47 20.63 -15.26 -1.00
N LEU A 48 20.25 -15.97 -2.07
CA LEU A 48 18.93 -16.00 -2.66
C LEU A 48 18.20 -17.27 -2.21
N ILE A 49 16.95 -17.11 -1.76
CA ILE A 49 16.06 -18.21 -1.43
C ILE A 49 14.76 -18.00 -2.20
N ASP A 50 14.40 -18.99 -3.00
CA ASP A 50 13.12 -19.05 -3.70
C ASP A 50 12.13 -19.85 -2.87
N VAL A 51 10.92 -19.32 -2.70
CA VAL A 51 9.89 -19.88 -1.85
C VAL A 51 8.55 -19.90 -2.58
N LEU A 52 7.80 -20.99 -2.45
CA LEU A 52 6.38 -21.04 -2.74
C LEU A 52 5.63 -20.88 -1.41
N LEU A 53 4.90 -19.79 -1.30
CA LEU A 53 4.00 -19.50 -0.18
C LEU A 53 2.58 -19.91 -0.58
N THR A 54 1.95 -20.80 0.18
CA THR A 54 0.53 -21.11 0.07
C THR A 54 -0.20 -20.36 1.17
N GLY A 55 -0.97 -19.37 0.76
CA GLY A 55 -1.70 -18.44 1.62
C GLY A 55 -3.13 -18.89 1.91
N GLN A 56 -3.97 -17.91 2.23
CA GLN A 56 -5.38 -18.13 2.56
C GLN A 56 -6.21 -18.52 1.33
N PRO A 57 -7.29 -19.30 1.51
CA PRO A 57 -8.35 -19.37 0.51
C PRO A 57 -9.10 -18.04 0.44
N TRP A 58 -9.49 -17.64 -0.75
CA TRP A 58 -10.39 -16.53 -0.99
C TRP A 58 -11.35 -16.87 -2.12
N GLN A 59 -12.65 -16.76 -1.86
CA GLN A 59 -13.71 -17.06 -2.82
C GLN A 59 -13.51 -18.41 -3.54
N GLY A 60 -13.29 -19.47 -2.76
CA GLY A 60 -13.11 -20.83 -3.27
C GLY A 60 -11.73 -21.15 -3.86
N THR A 61 -10.83 -20.17 -3.99
CA THR A 61 -9.49 -20.37 -4.55
C THR A 61 -8.42 -20.24 -3.48
N THR A 62 -7.54 -21.23 -3.33
CA THR A 62 -6.37 -21.13 -2.47
C THR A 62 -5.28 -20.33 -3.17
N TRP A 63 -4.84 -19.24 -2.53
CA TRP A 63 -3.83 -18.36 -3.10
C TRP A 63 -2.42 -18.91 -2.95
N GLN A 64 -1.63 -18.78 -4.01
CA GLN A 64 -0.22 -19.13 -4.01
C GLN A 64 0.63 -18.00 -4.55
N HIS A 65 1.74 -17.74 -3.86
CA HIS A 65 2.64 -16.65 -4.18
C HIS A 65 4.06 -17.16 -4.32
N TYR A 66 4.75 -16.67 -5.33
CA TYR A 66 6.17 -16.86 -5.45
C TYR A 66 6.90 -15.77 -4.68
N VAL A 67 7.91 -16.14 -3.89
CA VAL A 67 8.67 -15.20 -3.05
C VAL A 67 10.16 -15.42 -3.28
N GLU A 68 10.86 -14.35 -3.64
CA GLU A 68 12.32 -14.33 -3.69
C GLU A 68 12.87 -13.54 -2.52
N ILE A 69 13.76 -14.15 -1.72
CA ILE A 69 14.35 -13.53 -0.53
C ILE A 69 15.86 -13.35 -0.77
N PHE A 70 16.30 -12.09 -0.85
CA PHE A 70 17.69 -11.68 -1.04
C PHE A 70 18.30 -11.27 0.29
N ILE A 71 19.09 -12.13 0.91
CA ILE A 71 19.70 -11.90 2.21
C ILE A 71 21.14 -11.44 2.00
N PRO A 72 21.54 -10.23 2.48
CA PRO A 72 22.92 -9.78 2.34
C PRO A 72 23.87 -10.66 3.17
N ILE A 73 25.06 -10.95 2.63
CA ILE A 73 26.09 -11.71 3.35
C ILE A 73 26.77 -10.84 4.41
N LYS A 74 26.99 -9.57 4.10
CA LYS A 74 27.62 -8.60 4.99
C LYS A 74 26.61 -7.52 5.46
N ASN A 75 26.92 -6.86 6.57
CA ASN A 75 26.16 -5.72 7.11
C ASN A 75 24.65 -6.03 7.32
N LYS A 76 24.36 -7.20 7.88
CA LYS A 76 23.01 -7.69 8.09
C LYS A 76 22.24 -6.82 9.09
N SER A 77 21.04 -6.40 8.74
CA SER A 77 20.13 -5.68 9.64
C SER A 77 18.90 -6.50 10.00
N ASN A 78 18.16 -6.07 11.02
CA ASN A 78 16.86 -6.66 11.41
C ASN A 78 15.68 -6.13 10.58
N LEU A 79 15.95 -5.41 9.49
CA LEU A 79 14.95 -4.83 8.61
C LEU A 79 14.86 -5.61 7.31
N ALA A 80 13.63 -5.95 6.90
CA ALA A 80 13.35 -6.45 5.57
C ALA A 80 12.49 -5.47 4.77
N THR A 81 12.63 -5.50 3.45
CA THR A 81 11.79 -4.71 2.54
C THR A 81 11.07 -5.64 1.59
N ILE A 82 9.74 -5.53 1.52
CA ILE A 82 8.92 -6.31 0.60
C ILE A 82 8.48 -5.45 -0.57
N LEU A 83 8.87 -5.87 -1.78
CA LEU A 83 8.37 -5.32 -3.03
C LEU A 83 7.18 -6.19 -3.47
N ILE A 84 5.98 -5.63 -3.38
CA ILE A 84 4.73 -6.29 -3.76
C ILE A 84 4.52 -6.08 -5.25
N THR A 85 4.39 -7.18 -6.02
CA THR A 85 4.32 -7.10 -7.48
C THR A 85 3.35 -8.12 -8.09
N THR A 86 3.16 -8.00 -9.40
CA THR A 86 2.36 -8.91 -10.22
C THR A 86 3.14 -10.20 -10.53
N LYS A 87 2.66 -10.99 -11.49
CA LYS A 87 3.26 -12.26 -11.90
C LYS A 87 4.76 -12.09 -12.28
N LYS A 88 5.58 -13.07 -11.92
CA LYS A 88 7.01 -13.11 -12.28
C LYS A 88 7.17 -13.00 -13.80
N GLY A 89 8.05 -12.11 -14.23
CA GLY A 89 8.28 -11.81 -15.66
C GLY A 89 7.40 -10.68 -16.22
N MET A 90 6.31 -10.30 -15.56
CA MET A 90 5.44 -9.19 -15.99
C MET A 90 5.78 -7.85 -15.31
N SER A 91 6.64 -7.87 -14.31
CA SER A 91 7.08 -6.64 -13.62
C SER A 91 7.89 -5.75 -14.57
N GLN A 92 7.61 -4.45 -14.50
CA GLN A 92 8.37 -3.43 -15.26
C GLN A 92 9.76 -3.17 -14.66
N TRP A 93 10.05 -3.72 -13.49
CA TRP A 93 11.30 -3.58 -12.77
C TRP A 93 12.22 -4.75 -13.08
N HIS A 94 13.54 -4.51 -13.21
CA HIS A 94 14.56 -5.57 -13.21
C HIS A 94 14.77 -6.08 -11.78
N LEU A 95 13.68 -6.56 -11.16
CA LEU A 95 13.59 -6.80 -9.74
C LEU A 95 14.73 -7.62 -9.14
N PRO A 96 15.17 -8.76 -9.73
CA PRO A 96 16.24 -9.53 -9.10
C PRO A 96 17.56 -8.75 -9.02
N ASN A 97 17.94 -8.06 -10.10
CA ASN A 97 19.20 -7.30 -10.13
C ASN A 97 19.18 -6.11 -9.19
N ASP A 98 18.05 -5.40 -9.11
CA ASP A 98 17.91 -4.24 -8.22
C ASP A 98 17.79 -4.70 -6.76
N ALA A 99 17.12 -5.83 -6.49
CA ALA A 99 17.05 -6.43 -5.16
C ALA A 99 18.44 -6.83 -4.64
N VAL A 100 19.27 -7.48 -5.46
CA VAL A 100 20.67 -7.80 -5.13
C VAL A 100 21.46 -6.54 -4.80
N LYS A 101 21.36 -5.49 -5.63
CA LYS A 101 22.05 -4.22 -5.39
C LYS A 101 21.57 -3.54 -4.12
N LEU A 102 20.26 -3.50 -3.86
CA LEU A 102 19.70 -2.92 -2.64
C LEU A 102 20.17 -3.69 -1.41
N ALA A 103 20.06 -5.02 -1.39
CA ALA A 103 20.52 -5.86 -0.28
C ALA A 103 21.98 -5.61 0.04
N LYS A 104 22.86 -5.67 -0.98
CA LYS A 104 24.30 -5.42 -0.84
C LYS A 104 24.62 -4.02 -0.31
N GLN A 105 23.93 -2.98 -0.82
CA GLN A 105 24.26 -1.59 -0.52
C GLN A 105 23.62 -1.08 0.79
N THR A 106 22.59 -1.74 1.30
CA THR A 106 21.86 -1.28 2.48
C THR A 106 22.03 -2.19 3.69
N GLY A 107 22.27 -3.48 3.49
CA GLY A 107 22.24 -4.47 4.56
C GLY A 107 20.84 -4.96 4.92
N ALA A 108 19.78 -4.45 4.27
CA ALA A 108 18.42 -4.96 4.42
C ALA A 108 18.23 -6.28 3.69
N THR A 109 17.43 -7.18 4.25
CA THR A 109 16.87 -8.30 3.49
C THR A 109 15.85 -7.74 2.50
N ILE A 110 16.01 -8.03 1.21
CA ILE A 110 15.05 -7.60 0.18
C ILE A 110 14.22 -8.79 -0.25
N VAL A 111 12.93 -8.59 -0.34
CA VAL A 111 11.95 -9.62 -0.68
C VAL A 111 11.14 -9.14 -1.87
N VAL A 112 10.98 -10.00 -2.85
CA VAL A 112 10.06 -9.76 -3.97
C VAL A 112 8.90 -10.75 -3.82
N LEU A 113 7.71 -10.22 -3.58
CA LEU A 113 6.48 -10.97 -3.42
C LEU A 113 5.66 -10.86 -4.71
N TYR A 114 5.56 -11.96 -5.43
CA TYR A 114 4.89 -12.02 -6.71
C TYR A 114 3.43 -12.48 -6.59
N ASN A 115 2.68 -12.23 -7.65
CA ASN A 115 1.31 -12.69 -7.83
C ASN A 115 0.33 -12.11 -6.78
N ILE A 116 0.45 -10.81 -6.50
CA ILE A 116 -0.49 -10.04 -5.69
C ILE A 116 -1.28 -9.08 -6.61
N PRO A 117 -2.62 -9.31 -6.79
CA PRO A 117 -3.40 -10.44 -6.32
C PRO A 117 -3.05 -11.76 -7.00
N ASN A 118 -3.59 -12.87 -6.48
CA ASN A 118 -3.50 -14.19 -7.11
C ASN A 118 -4.47 -14.24 -8.28
N GLN A 119 -4.00 -13.98 -9.47
CA GLN A 119 -4.81 -13.78 -10.67
C GLN A 119 -4.29 -14.61 -11.86
N PRO A 120 -5.13 -14.91 -12.91
CA PRO A 120 -6.52 -14.48 -13.09
C PRO A 120 -7.51 -15.24 -12.22
N LEU A 121 -8.70 -14.65 -11.94
CA LEU A 121 -9.82 -15.25 -11.22
C LEU A 121 -11.13 -14.93 -11.96
N PHE A 122 -12.23 -15.63 -11.61
CA PHE A 122 -13.59 -15.37 -12.13
C PHE A 122 -13.60 -15.17 -13.66
N ASP A 123 -13.36 -16.27 -14.40
CA ASP A 123 -13.37 -16.29 -15.86
C ASP A 123 -12.32 -15.39 -16.53
N GLY A 124 -11.21 -15.17 -15.84
CA GLY A 124 -10.06 -14.49 -16.43
C GLY A 124 -9.80 -13.05 -15.96
N LEU A 125 -10.58 -12.53 -15.01
CA LEU A 125 -10.41 -11.17 -14.51
C LEU A 125 -9.04 -10.96 -13.88
N ILE A 126 -8.45 -9.81 -14.18
CA ILE A 126 -7.12 -9.41 -13.70
C ILE A 126 -7.11 -7.94 -13.26
N GLU A 127 -6.13 -7.59 -12.43
CA GLU A 127 -5.76 -6.21 -12.11
C GLU A 127 -6.96 -5.36 -11.60
N ASP A 128 -7.21 -4.19 -12.17
CA ASP A 128 -8.27 -3.28 -11.73
C ASP A 128 -9.68 -3.82 -11.99
N GLU A 129 -9.83 -4.61 -13.03
CA GLU A 129 -11.07 -5.30 -13.35
C GLU A 129 -11.49 -6.28 -12.22
N LEU A 130 -10.51 -7.04 -11.70
CA LEU A 130 -10.74 -7.95 -10.59
C LEU A 130 -11.08 -7.21 -9.28
N ILE A 131 -10.47 -6.04 -9.04
CA ILE A 131 -10.81 -5.20 -7.89
C ILE A 131 -12.24 -4.65 -8.04
N ALA A 132 -12.58 -4.09 -9.20
CA ALA A 132 -13.90 -3.55 -9.46
C ALA A 132 -14.98 -4.63 -9.29
N TYR A 133 -14.76 -5.81 -9.84
CA TYR A 133 -15.64 -6.96 -9.64
C TYR A 133 -15.83 -7.29 -8.15
N SER A 134 -14.75 -7.35 -7.38
CA SER A 134 -14.83 -7.67 -5.95
C SER A 134 -15.62 -6.62 -5.15
N PHE A 135 -15.54 -5.35 -5.54
CA PHE A 135 -16.33 -4.28 -4.93
C PHE A 135 -17.80 -4.36 -5.31
N THR A 136 -18.10 -4.68 -6.58
CA THR A 136 -19.48 -4.93 -7.01
C THR A 136 -20.10 -6.08 -6.22
N GLN A 137 -19.37 -7.19 -6.05
CA GLN A 137 -19.83 -8.33 -5.27
C GLN A 137 -20.08 -7.97 -3.80
N TYR A 138 -19.24 -7.12 -3.21
CA TYR A 138 -19.49 -6.59 -1.87
C TYR A 138 -20.78 -5.77 -1.82
N LEU A 139 -21.00 -4.87 -2.78
CA LEU A 139 -22.18 -4.02 -2.81
C LEU A 139 -23.48 -4.81 -3.03
N GLU A 140 -23.42 -5.90 -3.78
CA GLU A 140 -24.56 -6.78 -4.03
C GLU A 140 -24.89 -7.70 -2.86
N THR A 141 -23.87 -8.24 -2.18
CA THR A 141 -24.04 -9.28 -1.18
C THR A 141 -23.94 -8.79 0.27
N GLY A 142 -23.27 -7.67 0.50
CA GLY A 142 -22.95 -7.17 1.83
C GLY A 142 -21.86 -7.96 2.56
N TYR A 143 -21.23 -8.97 1.94
CA TYR A 143 -20.19 -9.78 2.61
C TYR A 143 -18.86 -9.06 2.63
N ASN A 144 -18.39 -8.74 3.82
CA ASN A 144 -17.14 -7.99 4.06
C ASN A 144 -15.85 -8.71 3.60
N ASP A 145 -15.93 -9.98 3.22
CA ASP A 145 -14.77 -10.75 2.75
C ASP A 145 -14.52 -10.57 1.24
N TRP A 146 -15.37 -9.84 0.53
CA TRP A 146 -15.24 -9.63 -0.91
C TRP A 146 -14.12 -8.66 -1.30
N PRO A 147 -13.91 -7.51 -0.63
CA PRO A 147 -12.92 -6.54 -1.12
C PRO A 147 -11.54 -7.16 -1.33
N LEU A 148 -11.09 -7.23 -2.58
CA LEU A 148 -9.85 -7.90 -3.00
C LEU A 148 -8.59 -7.38 -2.30
N LEU A 149 -8.61 -6.13 -1.87
CA LEU A 149 -7.50 -5.52 -1.12
C LEU A 149 -7.25 -6.22 0.22
N PHE A 150 -8.24 -6.87 0.80
CA PHE A 150 -8.12 -7.59 2.06
C PHE A 150 -7.27 -8.86 1.93
N PRO A 151 -7.58 -9.79 1.00
CA PRO A 151 -6.70 -10.93 0.77
C PRO A 151 -5.32 -10.53 0.24
N MET A 152 -5.20 -9.45 -0.55
CA MET A 152 -3.89 -8.91 -0.95
C MET A 152 -3.05 -8.48 0.26
N SER A 153 -3.66 -7.80 1.23
CA SER A 153 -3.00 -7.39 2.47
C SER A 153 -2.63 -8.59 3.33
N LYS A 154 -3.57 -9.51 3.54
CA LYS A 154 -3.34 -10.73 4.34
C LYS A 154 -2.24 -11.62 3.75
N ALA A 155 -2.20 -11.80 2.44
CA ALA A 155 -1.15 -12.55 1.75
C ALA A 155 0.25 -11.94 2.00
N THR A 156 0.35 -10.61 1.99
CA THR A 156 1.62 -9.92 2.29
C THR A 156 2.03 -10.08 3.76
N ILE A 157 1.09 -10.00 4.70
CA ILE A 157 1.37 -10.25 6.12
C ILE A 157 1.86 -11.69 6.32
N LYS A 158 1.26 -12.67 5.64
CA LYS A 158 1.72 -14.07 5.68
C LYS A 158 3.11 -14.24 5.03
N ALA A 159 3.44 -13.45 4.01
CA ALA A 159 4.80 -13.41 3.49
C ALA A 159 5.79 -12.83 4.51
N MET A 160 5.39 -11.81 5.30
CA MET A 160 6.22 -11.29 6.40
C MET A 160 6.52 -12.39 7.44
N ASP A 161 5.50 -13.18 7.84
CA ASP A 161 5.65 -14.30 8.77
C ASP A 161 6.66 -15.34 8.22
N ALA A 162 6.50 -15.74 6.97
CA ALA A 162 7.40 -16.68 6.29
C ALA A 162 8.84 -16.16 6.21
N VAL A 163 9.01 -14.87 5.85
CA VAL A 163 10.33 -14.22 5.77
C VAL A 163 11.03 -14.23 7.12
N GLN A 164 10.34 -13.90 8.20
CA GLN A 164 10.92 -13.93 9.55
C GLN A 164 11.46 -15.32 9.90
N GLU A 165 10.66 -16.36 9.67
CA GLU A 165 11.06 -17.74 9.98
C GLU A 165 12.20 -18.24 9.09
N ILE A 166 12.08 -18.03 7.76
CA ILE A 166 13.08 -18.51 6.79
C ILE A 166 14.42 -17.82 7.02
N VAL A 167 14.43 -16.50 7.17
CA VAL A 167 15.66 -15.72 7.37
C VAL A 167 16.32 -16.07 8.69
N HIS A 168 15.53 -16.27 9.75
CA HIS A 168 16.07 -16.73 11.03
C HIS A 168 16.70 -18.13 10.92
N LYS A 169 16.01 -19.08 10.30
CA LYS A 169 16.50 -20.45 10.13
C LYS A 169 17.76 -20.54 9.27
N THR A 170 17.80 -19.75 8.17
CA THR A 170 18.82 -19.92 7.13
C THR A 170 20.01 -18.96 7.24
N ALA A 171 19.85 -17.83 7.94
CA ALA A 171 20.90 -16.81 8.07
C ALA A 171 21.13 -16.33 9.50
N LYS A 172 20.38 -16.84 10.49
CA LYS A 172 20.44 -16.46 11.91
C LYS A 172 20.21 -14.96 12.15
N ILE A 173 19.39 -14.32 11.29
CA ILE A 173 18.97 -12.94 11.45
C ILE A 173 17.54 -12.91 11.95
N LYS A 174 17.26 -12.14 12.99
CA LYS A 174 15.91 -11.88 13.48
C LYS A 174 15.36 -10.65 12.75
N ILE A 175 14.48 -10.84 11.78
CA ILE A 175 13.76 -9.72 11.15
C ILE A 175 12.67 -9.24 12.10
N GLU A 176 12.67 -7.96 12.44
CA GLU A 176 11.72 -7.34 13.38
C GLU A 176 10.89 -6.25 12.73
N ARG A 177 11.42 -5.63 11.68
CA ARG A 177 10.82 -4.45 11.04
C ARG A 177 10.71 -4.65 9.54
N PHE A 178 9.62 -4.11 8.97
CA PHE A 178 9.38 -4.18 7.54
C PHE A 178 9.17 -2.81 6.93
N ILE A 179 9.66 -2.64 5.71
CA ILE A 179 9.27 -1.57 4.79
C ILE A 179 8.56 -2.22 3.61
N LEU A 180 7.42 -1.65 3.22
CA LEU A 180 6.63 -2.16 2.11
C LEU A 180 6.65 -1.17 0.94
N THR A 181 6.70 -1.71 -0.27
CA THR A 181 6.56 -0.91 -1.50
C THR A 181 5.78 -1.70 -2.55
N GLY A 182 5.03 -0.99 -3.34
CA GLY A 182 4.25 -1.53 -4.45
C GLY A 182 3.70 -0.41 -5.30
N ALA A 183 3.36 -0.70 -6.55
CA ALA A 183 2.84 0.29 -7.47
C ALA A 183 1.32 0.17 -7.65
N SER A 184 0.63 1.33 -7.79
CA SER A 184 -0.80 1.38 -8.07
C SER A 184 -1.61 0.66 -6.98
N LYS A 185 -2.46 -0.30 -7.32
CA LYS A 185 -3.21 -1.12 -6.36
C LYS A 185 -2.33 -1.83 -5.31
N ARG A 186 -1.08 -2.14 -5.61
CA ARG A 186 -0.12 -2.70 -4.63
C ARG A 186 0.45 -1.61 -3.72
N GLY A 187 0.54 -0.37 -4.21
CA GLY A 187 0.76 0.83 -3.39
C GLY A 187 -0.40 1.05 -2.42
N TRP A 188 -1.64 0.88 -2.89
CA TRP A 188 -2.83 0.89 -2.05
C TRP A 188 -2.74 -0.14 -0.92
N SER A 189 -2.38 -1.40 -1.26
CA SER A 189 -2.20 -2.45 -0.26
C SER A 189 -1.14 -2.09 0.79
N THR A 190 -0.05 -1.38 0.44
CA THR A 190 0.97 -1.00 1.44
C THR A 190 0.41 -0.14 2.56
N TRP A 191 -0.54 0.75 2.26
CA TRP A 191 -1.23 1.55 3.26
C TRP A 191 -2.08 0.68 4.18
N LEU A 192 -2.90 -0.20 3.62
CA LEU A 192 -3.79 -1.07 4.41
C LEU A 192 -3.00 -2.03 5.31
N ILE A 193 -1.89 -2.58 4.81
CA ILE A 193 -1.02 -3.45 5.60
C ILE A 193 -0.39 -2.66 6.76
N ALA A 194 0.10 -1.45 6.50
CA ALA A 194 0.69 -0.60 7.53
C ALA A 194 -0.32 -0.15 8.61
N ALA A 195 -1.61 -0.14 8.28
CA ALA A 195 -2.68 0.11 9.25
C ALA A 195 -3.00 -1.11 10.13
N SER A 196 -2.54 -2.32 9.74
CA SER A 196 -2.97 -3.60 10.32
C SER A 196 -1.84 -4.41 10.94
N ASP A 197 -0.56 -4.01 10.76
CA ASP A 197 0.60 -4.76 11.25
C ASP A 197 1.69 -3.80 11.73
N ASP A 198 1.92 -3.78 13.04
CA ASP A 198 2.86 -2.87 13.70
C ASP A 198 4.34 -3.14 13.35
N ARG A 199 4.65 -4.27 12.73
CA ARG A 199 6.00 -4.55 12.21
C ARG A 199 6.36 -3.66 11.01
N VAL A 200 5.37 -3.02 10.38
CA VAL A 200 5.58 -2.12 9.25
C VAL A 200 5.98 -0.73 9.75
N VAL A 201 7.26 -0.41 9.65
CA VAL A 201 7.81 0.88 10.10
C VAL A 201 7.92 1.91 8.99
N GLY A 202 7.69 1.52 7.73
CA GLY A 202 7.72 2.44 6.60
C GLY A 202 7.03 1.89 5.35
N ILE A 203 6.51 2.80 4.55
CA ILE A 203 5.90 2.48 3.26
C ILE A 203 6.42 3.40 2.16
N ILE A 204 6.53 2.83 0.95
CA ILE A 204 6.86 3.56 -0.27
C ILE A 204 5.78 3.22 -1.31
N PRO A 205 4.55 3.77 -1.19
CA PRO A 205 3.52 3.60 -2.20
C PRO A 205 3.93 4.35 -3.46
N LEU A 206 3.94 3.64 -4.59
CA LEU A 206 4.28 4.19 -5.90
C LEU A 206 2.98 4.39 -6.70
N VAL A 207 2.79 5.59 -7.24
CA VAL A 207 1.66 5.96 -8.11
C VAL A 207 0.28 5.60 -7.57
N PHE A 208 0.11 5.74 -6.26
CA PHE A 208 -1.19 5.65 -5.61
C PHE A 208 -1.46 6.94 -4.83
N ASP A 209 -2.14 7.87 -5.46
CA ASP A 209 -2.44 9.22 -4.96
C ASP A 209 -3.95 9.42 -4.80
N ASN A 210 -4.60 8.49 -4.05
CA ASN A 210 -6.05 8.40 -3.99
C ASN A 210 -6.61 8.21 -2.56
N LEU A 211 -5.99 8.83 -1.56
CA LEU A 211 -6.60 8.91 -0.24
C LEU A 211 -7.72 9.96 -0.26
N ARG A 212 -8.78 9.75 0.54
CA ARG A 212 -9.98 10.58 0.60
C ARG A 212 -10.79 10.52 -0.72
N PHE A 213 -11.16 9.31 -1.08
CA PHE A 213 -11.73 8.89 -2.36
C PHE A 213 -12.77 9.83 -2.95
N ALA A 214 -13.81 10.19 -2.21
CA ALA A 214 -14.88 11.06 -2.71
C ALA A 214 -14.36 12.43 -3.14
N SER A 215 -13.42 13.01 -2.39
CA SER A 215 -12.78 14.29 -2.74
C SER A 215 -11.96 14.17 -4.01
N GLN A 216 -11.27 13.05 -4.22
CA GLN A 216 -10.49 12.80 -5.43
C GLN A 216 -11.36 12.71 -6.69
N MET A 217 -12.50 12.00 -6.60
CA MET A 217 -13.43 11.89 -7.73
C MET A 217 -14.02 13.26 -8.09
N ASN A 218 -14.47 14.03 -7.11
CA ASN A 218 -14.96 15.38 -7.33
C ASN A 218 -13.87 16.30 -7.92
N HIS A 219 -12.62 16.12 -7.52
CA HIS A 219 -11.50 16.89 -8.03
C HIS A 219 -11.20 16.58 -9.51
N GLN A 220 -11.30 15.31 -9.91
CA GLN A 220 -11.18 14.93 -11.32
C GLN A 220 -12.29 15.57 -12.17
N LEU A 221 -13.55 15.47 -11.71
CA LEU A 221 -14.68 16.12 -12.41
C LEU A 221 -14.48 17.63 -12.56
N LYS A 222 -14.00 18.29 -11.50
CA LYS A 222 -13.74 19.74 -11.54
C LYS A 222 -12.63 20.13 -12.51
N ASN A 223 -11.53 19.37 -12.57
CA ASN A 223 -10.35 19.74 -13.37
C ASN A 223 -10.35 19.16 -14.77
N TRP A 224 -10.93 17.98 -14.98
CA TRP A 224 -10.92 17.30 -16.27
C TRP A 224 -12.30 17.22 -16.94
N GLY A 225 -13.36 17.65 -16.25
CA GLY A 225 -14.75 17.53 -16.72
C GLY A 225 -15.28 16.09 -16.73
N LYS A 226 -14.44 15.11 -16.38
CA LYS A 226 -14.77 13.67 -16.33
C LYS A 226 -13.87 12.95 -15.34
N ILE A 227 -14.29 11.74 -14.94
CA ILE A 227 -13.41 10.79 -14.27
C ILE A 227 -12.37 10.27 -15.27
N SER A 228 -11.17 10.00 -14.80
CA SER A 228 -10.10 9.46 -15.62
C SER A 228 -10.52 8.20 -16.38
N GLU A 229 -10.19 8.13 -17.66
CA GLU A 229 -10.36 6.93 -18.49
C GLU A 229 -9.59 5.71 -17.94
N GLN A 230 -8.54 5.94 -17.14
CA GLN A 230 -7.78 4.88 -16.49
C GLN A 230 -8.58 4.19 -15.37
N LEU A 231 -9.69 4.81 -14.93
CA LEU A 231 -10.61 4.25 -13.94
C LEU A 231 -11.87 3.62 -14.59
N SER A 232 -11.82 3.32 -15.91
CA SER A 232 -12.97 2.76 -16.64
C SER A 232 -13.55 1.50 -15.98
N ASN A 233 -12.74 0.59 -15.48
CA ASN A 233 -13.22 -0.60 -14.78
C ASN A 233 -14.14 -0.27 -13.59
N TYR A 234 -13.93 0.86 -12.93
CA TYR A 234 -14.74 1.32 -11.79
C TYR A 234 -15.94 2.17 -12.23
N THR A 235 -15.81 2.95 -13.32
CA THR A 235 -16.92 3.74 -13.86
C THR A 235 -17.92 2.87 -14.60
N ASP A 236 -17.46 1.96 -15.42
CA ASP A 236 -18.29 1.09 -16.26
C ASP A 236 -19.07 0.06 -15.43
N SER A 237 -18.54 -0.35 -14.29
CA SER A 237 -19.24 -1.16 -13.30
C SER A 237 -20.22 -0.36 -12.43
N GLY A 238 -20.35 0.95 -12.62
CA GLY A 238 -21.26 1.81 -11.84
C GLY A 238 -20.81 2.14 -10.42
N LEU A 239 -19.63 1.67 -10.01
CA LEU A 239 -19.13 1.83 -8.64
C LEU A 239 -19.00 3.30 -8.21
N ILE A 240 -18.58 4.18 -9.13
CA ILE A 240 -18.43 5.62 -8.83
C ILE A 240 -19.77 6.26 -8.45
N ASN A 241 -20.88 5.82 -9.06
CA ASN A 241 -22.22 6.33 -8.76
C ASN A 241 -22.71 5.89 -7.38
N LEU A 242 -22.19 4.77 -6.87
CA LEU A 242 -22.58 4.20 -5.58
C LEU A 242 -21.78 4.74 -4.39
N ILE A 243 -20.76 5.57 -4.64
CA ILE A 243 -19.90 6.15 -3.59
C ILE A 243 -20.71 6.85 -2.48
N ASN A 244 -21.80 7.53 -2.84
CA ASN A 244 -22.62 8.30 -1.90
C ASN A 244 -23.76 7.48 -1.27
N THR A 245 -23.94 6.22 -1.63
CA THR A 245 -24.89 5.33 -0.96
C THR A 245 -24.34 4.87 0.39
N GLU A 246 -25.20 4.44 1.31
CA GLU A 246 -24.79 3.89 2.60
C GLU A 246 -23.81 2.74 2.45
N GLN A 247 -24.10 1.80 1.54
CA GLN A 247 -23.23 0.66 1.28
C GLN A 247 -21.91 1.06 0.64
N GLY A 248 -21.93 2.04 -0.27
CA GLY A 248 -20.72 2.61 -0.87
C GLY A 248 -19.83 3.31 0.17
N GLN A 249 -20.42 4.07 1.08
CA GLN A 249 -19.68 4.69 2.19
C GLN A 249 -19.07 3.66 3.14
N LYS A 250 -19.76 2.56 3.41
CA LYS A 250 -19.21 1.41 4.17
C LYS A 250 -18.01 0.80 3.44
N LEU A 251 -18.12 0.54 2.14
CA LEU A 251 -17.00 0.05 1.33
C LEU A 251 -15.81 1.00 1.41
N ILE A 252 -16.02 2.30 1.17
CA ILE A 252 -14.96 3.31 1.22
C ILE A 252 -14.28 3.31 2.59
N SER A 253 -15.03 3.26 3.68
CA SER A 253 -14.46 3.25 5.03
C SER A 253 -13.54 2.05 5.29
N MET A 254 -13.74 0.94 4.58
CA MET A 254 -12.91 -0.26 4.68
C MET A 254 -11.65 -0.21 3.81
N ILE A 255 -11.71 0.44 2.66
CA ILE A 255 -10.65 0.37 1.65
C ILE A 255 -9.84 1.65 1.49
N ASP A 256 -10.39 2.82 1.86
CA ASP A 256 -9.66 4.09 1.75
C ASP A 256 -8.70 4.25 2.95
N PRO A 257 -7.39 4.33 2.70
CA PRO A 257 -6.40 4.53 3.75
C PRO A 257 -6.65 5.77 4.61
N TYR A 258 -7.40 6.74 4.12
CA TYR A 258 -7.74 7.94 4.88
C TYR A 258 -8.49 7.64 6.18
N PHE A 259 -9.25 6.56 6.25
CA PHE A 259 -9.97 6.15 7.47
C PHE A 259 -9.07 5.52 8.53
N TYR A 260 -7.79 5.25 8.20
CA TYR A 260 -6.80 4.64 9.09
C TYR A 260 -5.68 5.60 9.51
N LEU A 261 -5.87 6.91 9.39
CA LEU A 261 -4.83 7.92 9.66
C LEU A 261 -4.14 7.76 11.01
N SER A 262 -4.88 7.45 12.07
CA SER A 262 -4.34 7.25 13.42
C SER A 262 -3.30 6.12 13.51
N LYS A 263 -3.37 5.13 12.60
CA LYS A 263 -2.45 4.00 12.54
C LYS A 263 -1.07 4.37 11.94
N TYR A 264 -0.94 5.51 11.27
CA TYR A 264 0.27 5.88 10.53
C TYR A 264 1.24 6.77 11.31
N GLN A 265 0.99 7.08 12.58
CA GLN A 265 1.84 7.98 13.38
C GLN A 265 3.31 7.55 13.39
N ASN A 266 3.57 6.25 13.56
CA ASN A 266 4.91 5.67 13.65
C ASN A 266 5.44 5.08 12.35
N VAL A 267 4.66 5.14 11.27
CA VAL A 267 5.04 4.65 9.94
C VAL A 267 5.69 5.79 9.16
N GLN A 268 6.92 5.62 8.68
CA GLN A 268 7.54 6.58 7.77
C GLN A 268 6.95 6.43 6.37
N LYS A 269 6.53 7.52 5.75
CA LYS A 269 5.89 7.52 4.44
C LYS A 269 6.74 8.24 3.41
N LEU A 270 6.96 7.60 2.27
CA LEU A 270 7.63 8.17 1.11
C LEU A 270 6.77 7.94 -0.13
N LEU A 271 5.95 8.91 -0.48
CA LEU A 271 5.05 8.84 -1.62
C LEU A 271 5.82 9.18 -2.90
N VAL A 272 5.60 8.40 -3.97
CA VAL A 272 6.28 8.61 -5.25
C VAL A 272 5.27 8.62 -6.39
N HIS A 273 5.17 9.75 -7.09
CA HIS A 273 4.22 9.97 -8.18
C HIS A 273 4.91 10.45 -9.45
N GLY A 274 4.24 10.31 -10.57
CA GLY A 274 4.66 10.93 -11.83
C GLY A 274 3.85 12.19 -12.12
N THR A 275 4.49 13.26 -12.64
CA THR A 275 3.76 14.49 -12.96
C THR A 275 2.75 14.35 -14.12
N ASN A 276 2.89 13.29 -14.93
CA ASN A 276 2.02 12.99 -16.07
C ASN A 276 1.21 11.70 -15.82
N ASP A 277 0.92 11.41 -14.55
CA ASP A 277 0.06 10.28 -14.20
C ASP A 277 -1.37 10.59 -14.66
N ARG A 278 -1.94 9.68 -15.44
CA ARG A 278 -3.29 9.87 -15.99
C ARG A 278 -4.39 9.38 -15.05
N TYR A 279 -4.03 8.71 -13.94
CA TYR A 279 -5.00 8.26 -12.93
C TYR A 279 -5.43 9.38 -11.98
N TRP A 280 -4.50 10.29 -11.63
CA TRP A 280 -4.70 11.27 -10.57
C TRP A 280 -4.37 12.67 -11.06
N VAL A 281 -5.11 13.66 -10.59
CA VAL A 281 -4.75 15.07 -10.79
C VAL A 281 -3.45 15.35 -10.04
N ILE A 282 -2.55 16.14 -10.61
CA ILE A 282 -1.19 16.34 -10.09
C ILE A 282 -1.13 16.84 -8.64
N ASP A 283 -2.16 17.56 -8.20
CA ASP A 283 -2.28 18.12 -6.86
C ASP A 283 -3.18 17.28 -5.93
N ALA A 284 -3.44 16.02 -6.26
CA ALA A 284 -4.30 15.11 -5.51
C ALA A 284 -3.92 15.02 -4.03
N ALA A 285 -2.63 15.05 -3.71
CA ALA A 285 -2.13 14.99 -2.34
C ALA A 285 -2.66 16.11 -1.44
N LYS A 286 -3.13 17.24 -1.97
CA LYS A 286 -3.67 18.35 -1.17
C LYS A 286 -4.85 17.96 -0.28
N PHE A 287 -5.59 16.91 -0.64
CA PHE A 287 -6.76 16.45 0.12
C PHE A 287 -6.42 15.67 1.37
N TYR A 288 -5.20 15.18 1.52
CA TYR A 288 -4.82 14.32 2.64
C TYR A 288 -3.45 14.65 3.25
N TRP A 289 -2.61 15.41 2.54
CA TRP A 289 -1.22 15.64 2.97
C TRP A 289 -1.11 16.21 4.38
N ASN A 290 -1.90 17.23 4.70
CA ASN A 290 -1.84 17.88 6.00
C ASN A 290 -2.35 16.98 7.13
N ASP A 291 -3.31 16.09 6.84
CA ASP A 291 -3.92 15.19 7.81
C ASP A 291 -3.05 13.95 8.09
N LEU A 292 -2.12 13.61 7.19
CA LEU A 292 -1.20 12.48 7.40
C LEU A 292 -0.30 12.73 8.60
N PRO A 293 -0.34 11.86 9.64
CA PRO A 293 0.49 12.04 10.82
C PRO A 293 1.93 11.54 10.61
N GLY A 294 2.84 11.95 11.48
CA GLY A 294 4.21 11.47 11.55
C GLY A 294 5.09 11.89 10.37
N THR A 295 6.18 11.16 10.14
CA THR A 295 7.14 11.47 9.08
C THR A 295 6.59 11.13 7.70
N LYS A 296 6.55 12.11 6.82
CA LYS A 296 6.03 11.97 5.45
C LYS A 296 6.87 12.80 4.48
N ASN A 297 7.15 12.23 3.32
CA ASN A 297 7.83 12.87 2.21
C ASN A 297 7.14 12.48 0.90
N ILE A 298 7.20 13.35 -0.08
CA ILE A 298 6.60 13.13 -1.40
C ILE A 298 7.62 13.48 -2.48
N LEU A 299 7.64 12.68 -3.54
CA LEU A 299 8.44 12.91 -4.74
C LEU A 299 7.53 12.84 -5.97
N TYR A 300 7.45 13.94 -6.69
CA TYR A 300 6.93 13.95 -8.05
C TYR A 300 8.09 13.81 -9.05
N LEU A 301 8.03 12.79 -9.90
CA LEU A 301 9.02 12.58 -10.96
C LEU A 301 8.57 13.32 -12.23
N PRO A 302 9.32 14.34 -12.66
CA PRO A 302 8.96 15.13 -13.84
C PRO A 302 8.85 14.27 -15.10
N ASN A 303 7.81 14.52 -15.92
CA ASN A 303 7.57 13.85 -17.19
C ASN A 303 7.43 12.32 -17.10
N LYS A 304 7.06 11.80 -15.93
CA LYS A 304 6.74 10.39 -15.75
C LYS A 304 5.24 10.19 -15.58
N GLY A 305 4.71 9.17 -16.23
CA GLY A 305 3.33 8.72 -16.06
C GLY A 305 3.23 7.64 -14.99
N HIS A 306 2.10 6.95 -14.96
CA HIS A 306 1.77 5.89 -13.99
C HIS A 306 2.81 4.78 -13.90
N ARG A 307 3.53 4.48 -14.97
CA ARG A 307 4.54 3.42 -14.98
C ARG A 307 5.90 3.81 -14.38
N LEU A 308 6.14 5.08 -14.03
CA LEU A 308 7.40 5.63 -13.50
C LEU A 308 8.69 5.20 -14.25
N ALA A 309 8.57 4.36 -15.23
CA ALA A 309 9.54 3.85 -16.22
C ALA A 309 10.99 3.86 -15.74
N ARG A 310 11.39 2.90 -14.91
CA ARG A 310 12.80 2.57 -14.56
C ARG A 310 13.67 3.79 -14.20
N ASP A 311 13.11 4.79 -13.52
CA ASP A 311 13.87 5.97 -13.16
C ASP A 311 14.92 5.64 -12.08
N LYS A 312 16.19 5.91 -12.38
CA LYS A 312 17.31 5.66 -11.45
C LYS A 312 17.15 6.40 -10.11
N LYS A 313 16.37 7.49 -10.09
CA LYS A 313 16.09 8.24 -8.85
C LYS A 313 15.30 7.39 -7.86
N ILE A 314 14.39 6.53 -8.32
CA ILE A 314 13.60 5.65 -7.43
C ILE A 314 14.53 4.68 -6.69
N PHE A 315 15.48 4.06 -7.39
CA PHE A 315 16.46 3.18 -6.76
C PHE A 315 17.28 3.92 -5.68
N GLN A 316 17.78 5.12 -5.99
CA GLN A 316 18.55 5.92 -5.05
C GLN A 316 17.70 6.35 -3.84
N LEU A 317 16.46 6.71 -4.09
CA LEU A 317 15.50 7.09 -3.06
C LEU A 317 15.20 5.92 -2.12
N MET A 318 14.88 4.75 -2.67
CA MET A 318 14.67 3.53 -1.88
C MET A 318 15.92 3.18 -1.05
N LYS A 319 17.09 3.22 -1.65
CA LYS A 319 18.36 2.99 -0.95
C LYS A 319 18.54 3.95 0.24
N THR A 320 18.28 5.24 0.04
CA THR A 320 18.40 6.25 1.09
C THR A 320 17.38 6.02 2.20
N PHE A 321 16.12 5.76 1.83
CA PHE A 321 15.04 5.46 2.77
C PHE A 321 15.38 4.24 3.65
N LEU A 322 15.84 3.17 3.04
CA LEU A 322 16.27 1.95 3.73
C LEU A 322 17.43 2.21 4.69
N LYS A 323 18.49 2.88 4.23
CA LYS A 323 19.65 3.20 5.08
C LYS A 323 19.28 4.04 6.30
N ARG A 324 18.42 5.05 6.11
CA ARG A 324 17.96 5.89 7.23
C ARG A 324 17.12 5.08 8.23
N ASN A 325 16.22 4.22 7.74
CA ASN A 325 15.44 3.36 8.62
C ASN A 325 16.28 2.30 9.37
N ILE A 326 17.32 1.75 8.75
CA ILE A 326 18.27 0.84 9.41
C ILE A 326 19.01 1.58 10.54
N ALA A 327 19.42 2.80 10.29
CA ALA A 327 20.11 3.63 11.26
C ALA A 327 19.16 4.31 12.28
N ASN A 328 17.87 4.02 12.24
CA ASN A 328 16.83 4.67 13.03
C ASN A 328 16.74 6.21 12.85
N TYR A 329 17.16 6.72 11.70
CA TYR A 329 17.01 8.12 11.35
C TYR A 329 15.74 8.33 10.53
N LYS A 330 14.97 9.37 10.86
CA LYS A 330 13.82 9.80 10.07
C LYS A 330 14.32 10.52 8.81
N LEU A 331 13.50 10.52 7.75
CA LEU A 331 13.72 11.42 6.62
C LEU A 331 13.58 12.87 7.08
N PRO A 332 14.26 13.84 6.41
CA PRO A 332 14.07 15.24 6.68
C PRO A 332 12.60 15.65 6.58
N GLN A 333 12.13 16.44 7.53
CA GLN A 333 10.83 17.07 7.41
C GLN A 333 10.97 18.30 6.52
N ILE A 334 10.16 18.36 5.49
CA ILE A 334 10.11 19.46 4.53
C ILE A 334 8.71 20.05 4.60
N ASN A 335 8.61 21.33 4.92
CA ASN A 335 7.37 22.08 4.89
C ASN A 335 7.46 23.14 3.81
N TRP A 336 6.33 23.40 3.15
CA TRP A 336 6.24 24.44 2.13
C TRP A 336 4.93 25.19 2.21
N GLU A 337 4.97 26.44 1.77
CA GLU A 337 3.83 27.32 1.67
C GLU A 337 3.94 28.14 0.38
N PHE A 338 2.87 28.17 -0.37
CA PHE A 338 2.73 29.09 -1.51
C PHE A 338 2.03 30.36 -1.08
N LYS A 339 2.59 31.51 -1.43
CA LYS A 339 1.97 32.85 -1.28
C LYS A 339 1.83 33.45 -2.65
N GLU A 340 0.60 33.74 -3.03
CA GLU A 340 0.28 34.36 -4.31
C GLU A 340 -0.14 35.80 -4.11
N THR A 341 0.37 36.68 -4.97
CA THR A 341 -0.06 38.07 -5.13
C THR A 341 -0.49 38.27 -6.60
N ASN A 342 -0.98 39.44 -6.96
CA ASN A 342 -1.39 39.74 -8.33
C ASN A 342 -0.27 39.55 -9.39
N SER A 343 0.98 39.56 -8.99
CA SER A 343 2.13 39.51 -9.90
C SER A 343 3.22 38.48 -9.52
N THR A 344 3.12 37.86 -8.37
CA THR A 344 4.16 36.95 -7.90
C THR A 344 3.60 35.70 -7.22
N LEU A 345 4.24 34.56 -7.49
CA LEU A 345 4.05 33.33 -6.74
C LEU A 345 5.33 33.04 -5.93
N THR A 346 5.23 33.11 -4.62
CA THR A 346 6.35 32.84 -3.72
C THR A 346 6.21 31.47 -3.09
N LEU A 347 7.26 30.66 -3.18
CA LEU A 347 7.35 29.37 -2.46
C LEU A 347 8.29 29.55 -1.25
N ASN A 348 7.73 29.47 -0.05
CA ASN A 348 8.47 29.37 1.19
C ASN A 348 8.74 27.90 1.51
N LEU A 349 9.99 27.52 1.69
CA LEU A 349 10.39 26.14 1.97
C LEU A 349 11.27 26.10 3.21
N THR A 350 10.90 25.22 4.16
CA THR A 350 11.72 24.92 5.34
C THR A 350 12.06 23.44 5.39
N SER A 351 13.25 23.12 5.90
CA SER A 351 13.70 21.73 6.05
C SER A 351 14.39 21.54 7.40
N SER A 352 14.14 20.41 8.06
CA SER A 352 14.80 20.04 9.32
C SER A 352 16.30 19.73 9.15
N GLU A 353 16.76 19.50 7.91
CA GLU A 353 18.17 19.31 7.56
C GLU A 353 18.52 20.29 6.42
N LYS A 354 19.76 20.83 6.44
CA LYS A 354 20.23 21.74 5.38
C LYS A 354 20.30 21.02 4.04
N PRO A 355 19.57 21.46 3.01
CA PRO A 355 19.64 20.83 1.70
C PRO A 355 20.97 21.13 1.01
N HIS A 356 21.57 20.13 0.38
CA HIS A 356 22.77 20.33 -0.45
C HIS A 356 22.44 21.03 -1.77
N LYS A 357 21.23 20.82 -2.30
CA LYS A 357 20.81 21.38 -3.58
C LYS A 357 19.30 21.52 -3.61
N ILE A 358 18.82 22.66 -4.08
CA ILE A 358 17.42 22.92 -4.38
C ILE A 358 17.30 23.06 -5.90
N LYS A 359 16.29 22.45 -6.49
CA LYS A 359 15.93 22.58 -7.92
C LYS A 359 14.48 22.98 -8.02
N ILE A 360 14.19 23.92 -8.88
CA ILE A 360 12.83 24.37 -9.20
C ILE A 360 12.51 23.90 -10.63
N TRP A 361 11.33 23.38 -10.81
CA TRP A 361 10.74 23.05 -12.11
C TRP A 361 9.54 23.97 -12.32
N TYR A 362 9.51 24.68 -13.43
CA TYR A 362 8.46 25.61 -13.81
C TYR A 362 8.08 25.43 -15.27
#